data_b3a2153e2af6d371aa48149bec9959d9
#
_entry.id   b3a2153e2af6d371aa48149bec9959d9
#
_cell.length_a   1.000
_cell.length_b   1.000
_cell.length_c   1.000
_cell.angle_alpha   90.00
_cell.angle_beta   90.00
_cell.angle_gamma   90.00
#
_symmetry.space_group_name_H-M   'P 1'
#
loop_
_entity.id
_entity.type
_entity.pdbx_description
1 polymer ?
#
loop_
_entity_poly.entity_id
_entity_poly.type
_entity_poly.pdbx_seq_one_letter_code
_entity_poly.pdbx_strand_id
1 'polypeptide(L)'
;MRNMTLEHIAAVCGGTYIGNEADKKREIMGAVIDSRLVEKDYLFIPVRGEKVDGHSFISSVFEKGALAVLSEEQLENPAGPYILVKSSLDAMKKLAADYRRSLDIKVVGITGSVGKTSTKEMIASVLAQKYNVLKTEGNLNNEIGLPLTIFKIREEHQVSVLEMGISEFGEMDRLATMAYPDICVITNIGLCHLENLITRDGILKAKTESFAHLTPDGIAVLNGDDDKLCEKKIVNGKPAVFYGIGKEAKTAETEEGTKTLAEKVIYATDVEAVGLTGTKAVIHYPDKKTGEEVTMEVEIPIAGEHNVYNALAAVSVARELGLTCEEMKRGIESVQTIGGRSNLIHKNGVTIIDDCYNANPVSMKASIDVLSKAPGRKIAVLGDMGELGAEEKQLHRMVGAHFAGKGIDILYCAGTLSKEIAEAVQECSSETKVHYYGEKAALIQDLLKEAKSGDTILVKASHFMGFPEIVKELTK
;
A
#
# COMPACT_ATOMS: atom_id res chain seq x y z
N MET A 1 -21.72 -4.49 -15.24
CA MET A 1 -21.01 -5.60 -14.55
C MET A 1 -21.65 -6.90 -15.01
N ARG A 2 -20.93 -7.74 -15.71
CA ARG A 2 -21.47 -8.98 -16.32
C ARG A 2 -22.00 -9.95 -15.26
N ASN A 3 -23.15 -10.59 -15.54
CA ASN A 3 -23.83 -11.54 -14.68
C ASN A 3 -24.31 -10.98 -13.32
N MET A 4 -24.27 -9.66 -13.11
CA MET A 4 -24.73 -9.01 -11.89
C MET A 4 -26.18 -8.55 -12.02
N THR A 5 -27.11 -9.51 -12.23
CA THR A 5 -28.56 -9.24 -12.23
C THR A 5 -29.05 -9.01 -10.81
N LEU A 6 -30.17 -8.29 -10.65
CA LEU A 6 -30.74 -8.02 -9.31
C LEU A 6 -31.16 -9.31 -8.57
N GLU A 7 -31.60 -10.32 -9.32
CA GLU A 7 -31.91 -11.65 -8.76
C GLU A 7 -30.64 -12.35 -8.25
N HIS A 8 -29.53 -12.31 -9.02
CA HIS A 8 -28.26 -12.88 -8.61
C HIS A 8 -27.67 -12.15 -7.38
N ILE A 9 -27.71 -10.83 -7.38
CA ILE A 9 -27.27 -10.01 -6.26
C ILE A 9 -28.03 -10.36 -4.99
N ALA A 10 -29.38 -10.49 -5.06
CA ALA A 10 -30.20 -10.88 -3.92
C ALA A 10 -29.79 -12.26 -3.37
N ALA A 11 -29.56 -13.23 -4.27
CA ALA A 11 -29.14 -14.59 -3.89
C ALA A 11 -27.75 -14.58 -3.21
N VAL A 12 -26.75 -13.90 -3.79
CA VAL A 12 -25.39 -13.80 -3.27
C VAL A 12 -25.35 -13.10 -1.91
N CYS A 13 -26.10 -12.01 -1.77
CA CYS A 13 -26.17 -11.26 -0.51
C CYS A 13 -26.96 -12.00 0.57
N GLY A 14 -27.72 -13.05 0.22
CA GLY A 14 -28.68 -13.69 1.12
C GLY A 14 -29.83 -12.76 1.50
N GLY A 15 -30.19 -11.84 0.59
CA GLY A 15 -31.22 -10.82 0.74
C GLY A 15 -32.52 -11.18 0.05
N THR A 16 -33.53 -10.36 0.26
CA THR A 16 -34.84 -10.47 -0.39
C THR A 16 -35.00 -9.36 -1.42
N TYR A 17 -35.21 -9.72 -2.68
CA TYR A 17 -35.54 -8.74 -3.72
C TYR A 17 -36.97 -8.23 -3.54
N ILE A 18 -37.14 -6.92 -3.58
CA ILE A 18 -38.43 -6.23 -3.49
C ILE A 18 -38.49 -5.22 -4.64
N GLY A 19 -39.42 -5.44 -5.56
CA GLY A 19 -39.60 -4.60 -6.76
C GLY A 19 -40.38 -5.31 -7.85
N ASN A 20 -40.35 -4.75 -9.07
CA ASN A 20 -41.03 -5.31 -10.22
C ASN A 20 -40.28 -6.57 -10.74
N GLU A 21 -41.03 -7.63 -11.07
CA GLU A 21 -40.47 -8.86 -11.64
C GLU A 21 -39.66 -8.63 -12.92
N ALA A 22 -40.04 -7.65 -13.74
CA ALA A 22 -39.33 -7.33 -14.98
C ALA A 22 -37.89 -6.81 -14.73
N ASP A 23 -37.62 -6.23 -13.58
CA ASP A 23 -36.29 -5.69 -13.26
C ASP A 23 -35.34 -6.73 -12.69
N LYS A 24 -35.81 -7.88 -12.22
CA LYS A 24 -34.98 -8.95 -11.62
C LYS A 24 -33.79 -9.36 -12.48
N LYS A 25 -33.98 -9.41 -13.80
CA LYS A 25 -32.98 -9.86 -14.78
C LYS A 25 -32.10 -8.73 -15.33
N ARG A 26 -32.34 -7.48 -14.91
CA ARG A 26 -31.48 -6.36 -15.30
C ARG A 26 -30.15 -6.43 -14.57
N GLU A 27 -29.08 -6.16 -15.32
CA GLU A 27 -27.72 -6.12 -14.78
C GLU A 27 -27.35 -4.69 -14.33
N ILE A 28 -26.65 -4.60 -13.21
CA ILE A 28 -26.06 -3.35 -12.77
C ILE A 28 -24.83 -3.00 -13.61
N MET A 29 -24.58 -1.72 -13.83
CA MET A 29 -23.39 -1.22 -14.54
C MET A 29 -22.23 -0.94 -13.59
N GLY A 30 -22.50 -0.69 -12.31
CA GLY A 30 -21.53 -0.44 -11.25
C GLY A 30 -22.17 -0.52 -9.88
N ALA A 31 -21.34 -0.52 -8.82
CA ALA A 31 -21.78 -0.47 -7.44
C ALA A 31 -20.95 0.56 -6.65
N VAL A 32 -21.62 1.41 -5.89
CA VAL A 32 -21.01 2.51 -5.13
C VAL A 32 -21.66 2.70 -3.77
N ILE A 33 -20.89 3.24 -2.82
CA ILE A 33 -21.35 3.64 -1.48
C ILE A 33 -21.56 5.16 -1.36
N ASP A 34 -20.98 5.95 -2.27
CA ASP A 34 -21.12 7.41 -2.28
C ASP A 34 -22.27 7.81 -3.23
N SER A 35 -23.30 8.40 -2.67
CA SER A 35 -24.49 8.85 -3.41
C SER A 35 -24.20 9.88 -4.50
N ARG A 36 -23.04 10.56 -4.44
CA ARG A 36 -22.59 11.53 -5.44
C ARG A 36 -22.06 10.87 -6.72
N LEU A 37 -21.58 9.61 -6.59
CA LEU A 37 -20.98 8.81 -7.67
C LEU A 37 -21.98 7.86 -8.34
N VAL A 38 -23.26 7.94 -7.96
CA VAL A 38 -24.30 7.13 -8.61
C VAL A 38 -24.51 7.60 -10.03
N GLU A 39 -24.45 6.65 -10.94
CA GLU A 39 -24.76 6.81 -12.36
C GLU A 39 -25.94 5.91 -12.77
N LYS A 40 -26.37 6.03 -14.02
CA LYS A 40 -27.47 5.22 -14.56
C LYS A 40 -27.19 3.73 -14.43
N ASP A 41 -28.18 3.00 -13.97
CA ASP A 41 -28.15 1.54 -13.78
C ASP A 41 -27.12 1.05 -12.75
N TYR A 42 -26.71 1.91 -11.79
CA TYR A 42 -25.85 1.52 -10.69
C TYR A 42 -26.64 0.90 -9.51
N LEU A 43 -25.94 0.05 -8.74
CA LEU A 43 -26.37 -0.37 -7.41
C LEU A 43 -25.79 0.61 -6.38
N PHE A 44 -26.66 1.23 -5.61
CA PHE A 44 -26.23 2.00 -4.45
C PHE A 44 -26.23 1.12 -3.19
N ILE A 45 -25.13 1.14 -2.45
CA ILE A 45 -24.92 0.37 -1.23
C ILE A 45 -24.81 1.35 -0.07
N PRO A 46 -25.90 1.62 0.68
CA PRO A 46 -25.85 2.50 1.83
C PRO A 46 -25.04 1.86 2.96
N VAL A 47 -24.08 2.60 3.49
CA VAL A 47 -23.27 2.19 4.65
C VAL A 47 -23.55 3.16 5.78
N ARG A 48 -23.74 2.64 6.99
CA ARG A 48 -23.85 3.46 8.21
C ARG A 48 -22.45 3.88 8.65
N GLY A 49 -22.15 5.16 8.48
CA GLY A 49 -20.91 5.76 8.96
C GLY A 49 -21.09 6.43 10.33
N GLU A 50 -20.00 6.82 10.96
CA GLU A 50 -20.03 7.49 12.27
C GLU A 50 -20.81 8.83 12.28
N LYS A 51 -20.79 9.56 11.17
CA LYS A 51 -21.39 10.89 11.06
C LYS A 51 -22.64 10.95 10.18
N VAL A 52 -22.76 9.99 9.25
CA VAL A 52 -23.82 10.01 8.22
C VAL A 52 -24.29 8.60 7.96
N ASP A 53 -25.61 8.38 7.98
CA ASP A 53 -26.23 7.14 7.53
C ASP A 53 -26.53 7.22 6.03
N GLY A 54 -25.91 6.31 5.26
CA GLY A 54 -26.11 6.22 3.81
C GLY A 54 -27.55 5.97 3.38
N HIS A 55 -28.39 5.37 4.24
CA HIS A 55 -29.79 5.09 3.96
C HIS A 55 -30.61 6.36 3.72
N SER A 56 -30.21 7.50 4.30
CA SER A 56 -30.84 8.81 4.08
C SER A 56 -30.79 9.30 2.63
N PHE A 57 -29.90 8.73 1.80
CA PHE A 57 -29.75 9.12 0.38
C PHE A 57 -30.54 8.24 -0.59
N ILE A 58 -31.24 7.19 -0.13
CA ILE A 58 -31.92 6.21 -1.00
C ILE A 58 -32.86 6.89 -2.00
N SER A 59 -33.70 7.82 -1.58
CA SER A 59 -34.61 8.52 -2.50
C SER A 59 -33.86 9.31 -3.57
N SER A 60 -32.82 10.03 -3.18
CA SER A 60 -32.05 10.89 -4.10
C SER A 60 -31.24 10.12 -5.12
N VAL A 61 -30.79 8.90 -4.82
CA VAL A 61 -30.01 8.08 -5.78
C VAL A 61 -30.89 7.49 -6.87
N PHE A 62 -32.17 7.23 -6.63
CA PHE A 62 -33.11 6.84 -7.68
C PHE A 62 -33.36 7.98 -8.66
N GLU A 63 -33.42 9.24 -8.21
CA GLU A 63 -33.51 10.42 -9.06
C GLU A 63 -32.29 10.56 -9.99
N LYS A 64 -31.12 10.07 -9.56
CA LYS A 64 -29.88 10.02 -10.36
C LYS A 64 -29.79 8.83 -11.30
N GLY A 65 -30.75 7.91 -11.24
CA GLY A 65 -30.84 6.77 -12.16
C GLY A 65 -30.25 5.46 -11.59
N ALA A 66 -30.12 5.32 -10.27
CA ALA A 66 -29.79 4.02 -9.67
C ALA A 66 -30.78 2.95 -10.14
N LEU A 67 -30.28 1.76 -10.52
CA LEU A 67 -31.13 0.64 -10.88
C LEU A 67 -31.80 0.04 -9.65
N ALA A 68 -31.02 -0.11 -8.57
CA ALA A 68 -31.48 -0.66 -7.31
C ALA A 68 -30.61 -0.14 -6.14
N VAL A 69 -31.10 -0.36 -4.93
CA VAL A 69 -30.34 -0.10 -3.71
C VAL A 69 -30.32 -1.34 -2.82
N LEU A 70 -29.28 -1.52 -2.01
CA LEU A 70 -29.37 -2.36 -0.83
C LEU A 70 -30.11 -1.58 0.27
N SER A 71 -30.76 -2.26 1.19
CA SER A 71 -31.34 -1.63 2.37
C SER A 71 -31.32 -2.61 3.55
N GLU A 72 -31.00 -2.11 4.73
CA GLU A 72 -31.08 -2.87 5.98
C GLU A 72 -32.47 -2.76 6.61
N GLU A 73 -33.33 -1.91 6.06
CA GLU A 73 -34.67 -1.63 6.53
C GLU A 73 -35.68 -1.81 5.41
N GLN A 74 -36.91 -2.21 5.76
CA GLN A 74 -38.00 -2.27 4.81
C GLN A 74 -38.40 -0.84 4.42
N LEU A 75 -38.36 -0.55 3.11
CA LEU A 75 -38.66 0.78 2.62
C LEU A 75 -40.18 0.96 2.39
N GLU A 76 -40.71 2.06 2.84
CA GLU A 76 -42.10 2.47 2.57
C GLU A 76 -42.15 3.23 1.23
N ASN A 77 -42.95 2.75 0.28
CA ASN A 77 -43.11 3.35 -1.06
C ASN A 77 -41.80 3.70 -1.78
N PRO A 78 -40.90 2.73 -1.99
CA PRO A 78 -39.61 2.97 -2.63
C PRO A 78 -39.81 3.44 -4.07
N ALA A 79 -38.95 4.38 -4.51
CA ALA A 79 -38.99 4.92 -5.88
C ALA A 79 -38.46 3.92 -6.93
N GLY A 80 -37.87 2.80 -6.51
CA GLY A 80 -37.35 1.74 -7.37
C GLY A 80 -37.11 0.44 -6.60
N PRO A 81 -36.60 -0.61 -7.28
CA PRO A 81 -36.36 -1.90 -6.65
C PRO A 81 -35.23 -1.83 -5.62
N TYR A 82 -35.35 -2.63 -4.56
CA TYR A 82 -34.30 -2.77 -3.57
C TYR A 82 -34.12 -4.22 -3.11
N ILE A 83 -32.97 -4.49 -2.52
CA ILE A 83 -32.65 -5.78 -1.95
C ILE A 83 -32.51 -5.57 -0.43
N LEU A 84 -33.43 -6.18 0.33
CA LEU A 84 -33.42 -6.13 1.78
C LEU A 84 -32.37 -7.12 2.30
N VAL A 85 -31.38 -6.62 3.04
CA VAL A 85 -30.26 -7.36 3.58
C VAL A 85 -30.11 -7.14 5.08
N LYS A 86 -29.43 -8.03 5.79
CA LYS A 86 -29.16 -7.85 7.23
C LYS A 86 -28.06 -6.80 7.51
N SER A 87 -27.09 -6.72 6.61
CA SER A 87 -25.95 -5.80 6.67
C SER A 87 -25.52 -5.45 5.26
N SER A 88 -25.55 -4.17 4.92
CA SER A 88 -25.11 -3.66 3.62
C SER A 88 -23.61 -3.88 3.40
N LEU A 89 -22.82 -3.76 4.46
CA LEU A 89 -21.38 -3.97 4.42
C LEU A 89 -21.02 -5.44 4.14
N ASP A 90 -21.66 -6.38 4.83
CA ASP A 90 -21.43 -7.81 4.60
C ASP A 90 -21.97 -8.27 3.24
N ALA A 91 -23.09 -7.72 2.80
CA ALA A 91 -23.62 -7.93 1.45
C ALA A 91 -22.63 -7.44 0.37
N MET A 92 -22.04 -6.26 0.55
CA MET A 92 -21.02 -5.70 -0.33
C MET A 92 -19.79 -6.61 -0.44
N LYS A 93 -19.28 -7.13 0.70
CA LYS A 93 -18.14 -8.06 0.71
C LYS A 93 -18.43 -9.35 -0.04
N LYS A 94 -19.61 -9.96 0.21
CA LYS A 94 -20.06 -11.18 -0.50
C LYS A 94 -20.18 -10.94 -1.99
N LEU A 95 -20.78 -9.81 -2.38
CA LEU A 95 -20.95 -9.45 -3.78
C LEU A 95 -19.60 -9.22 -4.48
N ALA A 96 -18.65 -8.58 -3.81
CA ALA A 96 -17.31 -8.38 -4.34
C ALA A 96 -16.57 -9.72 -4.54
N ALA A 97 -16.67 -10.64 -3.56
CA ALA A 97 -16.06 -11.96 -3.65
C ALA A 97 -16.67 -12.79 -4.80
N ASP A 98 -17.99 -12.76 -4.98
CA ASP A 98 -18.69 -13.46 -6.05
C ASP A 98 -18.32 -12.87 -7.41
N TYR A 99 -18.39 -11.52 -7.55
CA TYR A 99 -18.02 -10.85 -8.78
C TYR A 99 -16.59 -11.14 -9.18
N ARG A 100 -15.62 -11.07 -8.23
CA ARG A 100 -14.21 -11.40 -8.49
C ARG A 100 -14.05 -12.81 -9.04
N ARG A 101 -14.74 -13.80 -8.46
CA ARG A 101 -14.68 -15.21 -8.91
C ARG A 101 -15.33 -15.46 -10.26
N SER A 102 -16.26 -14.62 -10.68
CA SER A 102 -16.91 -14.70 -11.99
C SER A 102 -16.03 -14.18 -13.15
N LEU A 103 -14.92 -13.50 -12.82
CA LEU A 103 -14.02 -12.87 -13.80
C LEU A 103 -12.82 -13.77 -14.11
N ASP A 104 -12.52 -13.91 -15.41
CA ASP A 104 -11.33 -14.61 -15.88
C ASP A 104 -10.16 -13.61 -16.02
N ILE A 105 -9.61 -13.18 -14.90
CA ILE A 105 -8.47 -12.28 -14.82
C ILE A 105 -7.45 -12.78 -13.81
N LYS A 106 -6.20 -12.35 -13.94
CA LYS A 106 -5.17 -12.59 -12.92
C LYS A 106 -5.23 -11.54 -11.83
N VAL A 107 -5.14 -11.96 -10.58
CA VAL A 107 -5.10 -11.05 -9.42
C VAL A 107 -3.80 -11.19 -8.66
N VAL A 108 -3.14 -10.06 -8.47
CA VAL A 108 -1.97 -9.90 -7.60
C VAL A 108 -2.42 -9.20 -6.32
N GLY A 109 -2.45 -9.93 -5.21
CA GLY A 109 -2.71 -9.36 -3.89
C GLY A 109 -1.40 -8.92 -3.22
N ILE A 110 -1.36 -7.71 -2.67
CA ILE A 110 -0.15 -7.15 -2.06
C ILE A 110 -0.43 -6.73 -0.63
N THR A 111 0.38 -7.23 0.30
CA THR A 111 0.37 -6.78 1.69
C THR A 111 1.79 -6.61 2.22
N GLY A 112 1.93 -6.20 3.47
CA GLY A 112 3.19 -5.99 4.18
C GLY A 112 3.10 -4.85 5.17
N SER A 113 4.11 -4.69 6.00
CA SER A 113 4.18 -3.61 6.99
C SER A 113 4.47 -2.28 6.31
N VAL A 114 5.45 -2.25 5.40
CA VAL A 114 5.91 -1.06 4.68
C VAL A 114 6.00 -1.37 3.19
N GLY A 115 5.84 -0.34 2.35
CA GLY A 115 6.09 -0.42 0.92
C GLY A 115 4.93 -0.97 0.08
N LYS A 116 3.79 -1.36 0.65
CA LYS A 116 2.62 -1.89 -0.10
C LYS A 116 2.26 -1.07 -1.33
N THR A 117 2.02 0.21 -1.14
CA THR A 117 1.58 1.11 -2.22
C THR A 117 2.66 1.31 -3.27
N SER A 118 3.92 1.52 -2.86
CA SER A 118 5.04 1.67 -3.81
C SER A 118 5.29 0.39 -4.60
N THR A 119 5.20 -0.78 -3.95
CA THR A 119 5.29 -2.08 -4.62
C THR A 119 4.11 -2.29 -5.58
N LYS A 120 2.90 -1.92 -5.20
CA LYS A 120 1.70 -1.95 -6.06
C LYS A 120 1.92 -1.10 -7.33
N GLU A 121 2.41 0.12 -7.17
CA GLU A 121 2.68 1.01 -8.31
C GLU A 121 3.77 0.44 -9.23
N MET A 122 4.84 -0.10 -8.66
CA MET A 122 5.92 -0.73 -9.42
C MET A 122 5.41 -1.94 -10.19
N ILE A 123 4.67 -2.85 -9.54
CA ILE A 123 4.07 -4.02 -10.18
C ILE A 123 3.10 -3.59 -11.29
N ALA A 124 2.23 -2.63 -11.03
CA ALA A 124 1.26 -2.15 -12.01
C ALA A 124 1.96 -1.49 -13.22
N SER A 125 3.01 -0.69 -13.01
CA SER A 125 3.81 -0.08 -14.07
C SER A 125 4.47 -1.13 -14.97
N VAL A 126 5.03 -2.18 -14.37
CA VAL A 126 5.67 -3.28 -15.10
C VAL A 126 4.63 -4.09 -15.86
N LEU A 127 3.53 -4.48 -15.23
CA LEU A 127 2.49 -5.28 -15.90
C LEU A 127 1.76 -4.54 -17.00
N ALA A 128 1.63 -3.21 -16.89
CA ALA A 128 1.02 -2.36 -17.89
C ALA A 128 1.80 -2.32 -19.22
N GLN A 129 3.04 -2.82 -19.26
CA GLN A 129 3.80 -2.94 -20.51
C GLN A 129 3.23 -4.03 -21.44
N LYS A 130 2.41 -4.93 -20.88
CA LYS A 130 1.84 -6.06 -21.62
C LYS A 130 0.33 -6.20 -21.47
N TYR A 131 -0.21 -5.84 -20.31
CA TYR A 131 -1.60 -6.11 -19.93
C TYR A 131 -2.39 -4.83 -19.68
N ASN A 132 -3.71 -4.91 -19.85
CA ASN A 132 -4.61 -3.89 -19.32
C ASN A 132 -4.79 -4.14 -17.81
N VAL A 133 -4.25 -3.25 -16.99
CA VAL A 133 -4.12 -3.42 -15.54
C VAL A 133 -5.08 -2.50 -14.79
N LEU A 134 -5.91 -3.07 -13.93
CA LEU A 134 -6.59 -2.33 -12.87
C LEU A 134 -5.75 -2.41 -11.60
N LYS A 135 -5.60 -1.32 -10.87
CA LYS A 135 -4.93 -1.31 -9.55
C LYS A 135 -5.76 -0.59 -8.50
N THR A 136 -5.52 -0.92 -7.22
CA THR A 136 -6.09 -0.15 -6.10
C THR A 136 -5.69 1.32 -6.19
N GLU A 137 -6.67 2.20 -6.20
CA GLU A 137 -6.49 3.66 -6.18
C GLU A 137 -6.41 4.18 -4.73
N GLY A 138 -5.54 5.16 -4.50
CA GLY A 138 -5.39 5.78 -3.17
C GLY A 138 -5.12 4.75 -2.07
N ASN A 139 -5.95 4.79 -1.04
CA ASN A 139 -5.91 3.89 0.12
C ASN A 139 -7.13 2.95 0.19
N LEU A 140 -7.74 2.61 -0.95
CA LEU A 140 -8.90 1.71 -1.02
C LEU A 140 -8.48 0.24 -0.79
N ASN A 141 -7.79 -0.03 0.31
CA ASN A 141 -7.11 -1.28 0.63
C ASN A 141 -7.68 -2.03 1.85
N ASN A 142 -8.76 -1.50 2.44
CA ASN A 142 -9.45 -2.09 3.59
C ASN A 142 -10.76 -2.78 3.18
N GLU A 143 -11.54 -3.25 4.15
CA GLU A 143 -12.80 -3.99 3.96
C GLU A 143 -13.93 -3.19 3.25
N ILE A 144 -13.78 -1.88 3.13
CA ILE A 144 -14.69 -1.01 2.35
C ILE A 144 -14.08 -0.69 0.99
N GLY A 145 -12.81 -0.34 0.95
CA GLY A 145 -12.13 0.10 -0.27
C GLY A 145 -11.85 -1.01 -1.27
N LEU A 146 -11.48 -2.21 -0.79
CA LEU A 146 -11.19 -3.35 -1.66
C LEU A 146 -12.41 -3.79 -2.49
N PRO A 147 -13.62 -3.97 -1.91
CA PRO A 147 -14.82 -4.23 -2.70
C PRO A 147 -15.07 -3.18 -3.79
N LEU A 148 -14.92 -1.90 -3.46
CA LEU A 148 -15.10 -0.82 -4.44
C LEU A 148 -14.09 -0.87 -5.58
N THR A 149 -12.85 -1.28 -5.29
CA THR A 149 -11.84 -1.53 -6.32
C THR A 149 -12.24 -2.72 -7.20
N ILE A 150 -12.70 -3.82 -6.60
CA ILE A 150 -13.15 -5.02 -7.33
C ILE A 150 -14.34 -4.68 -8.23
N PHE A 151 -15.30 -3.87 -7.78
CA PHE A 151 -16.44 -3.44 -8.61
C PHE A 151 -16.06 -2.58 -9.81
N LYS A 152 -14.83 -2.04 -9.86
CA LYS A 152 -14.30 -1.33 -11.05
C LYS A 152 -13.71 -2.26 -12.10
N ILE A 153 -13.51 -3.55 -11.83
CA ILE A 153 -12.98 -4.50 -12.79
C ILE A 153 -14.01 -4.67 -13.94
N ARG A 154 -13.51 -4.72 -15.16
CA ARG A 154 -14.29 -4.91 -16.39
C ARG A 154 -13.64 -5.99 -17.25
N GLU A 155 -14.33 -6.46 -18.28
CA GLU A 155 -13.86 -7.53 -19.18
C GLU A 155 -12.57 -7.18 -19.94
N GLU A 156 -12.31 -5.91 -20.18
CA GLU A 156 -11.06 -5.47 -20.81
C GLU A 156 -9.83 -5.59 -19.91
N HIS A 157 -10.00 -5.66 -18.58
CA HIS A 157 -8.87 -5.83 -17.66
C HIS A 157 -8.39 -7.28 -17.68
N GLN A 158 -7.08 -7.46 -17.84
CA GLN A 158 -6.43 -8.77 -17.86
C GLN A 158 -5.76 -9.11 -16.52
N VAL A 159 -5.33 -8.08 -15.78
CA VAL A 159 -4.71 -8.22 -14.46
C VAL A 159 -5.28 -7.17 -13.51
N SER A 160 -5.50 -7.57 -12.27
CA SER A 160 -5.81 -6.62 -11.18
C SER A 160 -4.74 -6.69 -10.10
N VAL A 161 -4.24 -5.52 -9.65
CA VAL A 161 -3.23 -5.39 -8.60
C VAL A 161 -3.89 -4.78 -7.37
N LEU A 162 -4.20 -5.62 -6.39
CA LEU A 162 -5.01 -5.29 -5.23
C LEU A 162 -4.14 -5.13 -3.98
N GLU A 163 -4.10 -3.92 -3.43
CA GLU A 163 -3.47 -3.65 -2.14
C GLU A 163 -4.40 -4.09 -1.01
N MET A 164 -3.88 -4.86 -0.03
CA MET A 164 -4.59 -5.38 1.13
C MET A 164 -3.92 -4.87 2.41
N GLY A 165 -4.53 -3.88 3.05
CA GLY A 165 -4.09 -3.26 4.29
C GLY A 165 -4.88 -3.78 5.48
N ILE A 166 -4.19 -4.13 6.57
CA ILE A 166 -4.80 -4.63 7.80
C ILE A 166 -4.22 -3.93 9.02
N SER A 167 -5.02 -3.84 10.06
CA SER A 167 -4.65 -3.33 11.38
C SER A 167 -4.88 -4.36 12.49
N GLU A 168 -5.71 -5.40 12.27
CA GLU A 168 -6.05 -6.42 13.25
C GLU A 168 -6.15 -7.83 12.65
N PHE A 169 -6.24 -8.85 13.54
CA PHE A 169 -6.42 -10.24 13.13
C PHE A 169 -7.76 -10.47 12.43
N GLY A 170 -7.77 -11.37 11.43
CA GLY A 170 -8.94 -11.76 10.65
C GLY A 170 -9.33 -10.77 9.55
N GLU A 171 -8.78 -9.55 9.51
CA GLU A 171 -9.02 -8.63 8.38
C GLU A 171 -8.43 -9.18 7.08
N MET A 172 -7.22 -9.75 7.15
CA MET A 172 -6.59 -10.31 5.96
C MET A 172 -7.36 -11.51 5.40
N ASP A 173 -7.91 -12.35 6.26
CA ASP A 173 -8.79 -13.46 5.86
C ASP A 173 -9.98 -12.95 5.04
N ARG A 174 -10.66 -11.90 5.53
CA ARG A 174 -11.80 -11.26 4.84
C ARG A 174 -11.37 -10.59 3.52
N LEU A 175 -10.25 -9.87 3.50
CA LEU A 175 -9.74 -9.20 2.30
C LEU A 175 -9.32 -10.23 1.24
N ALA A 176 -8.57 -11.25 1.64
CA ALA A 176 -8.09 -12.28 0.73
C ALA A 176 -9.23 -13.17 0.20
N THR A 177 -10.30 -13.39 0.99
CA THR A 177 -11.53 -14.02 0.52
C THR A 177 -12.15 -13.28 -0.65
N MET A 178 -12.15 -11.93 -0.61
CA MET A 178 -12.67 -11.09 -1.69
C MET A 178 -11.69 -11.03 -2.88
N ALA A 179 -10.40 -10.84 -2.62
CA ALA A 179 -9.38 -10.71 -3.66
C ALA A 179 -9.14 -12.00 -4.44
N TYR A 180 -9.18 -13.15 -3.75
CA TYR A 180 -8.91 -14.49 -4.30
C TYR A 180 -7.71 -14.48 -5.24
N PRO A 181 -6.49 -14.20 -4.72
CA PRO A 181 -5.33 -13.86 -5.54
C PRO A 181 -4.69 -15.07 -6.22
N ASP A 182 -4.17 -14.86 -7.43
CA ASP A 182 -3.29 -15.82 -8.12
C ASP A 182 -1.84 -15.68 -7.63
N ILE A 183 -1.44 -14.47 -7.24
CA ILE A 183 -0.12 -14.19 -6.68
C ILE A 183 -0.30 -13.35 -5.42
N CYS A 184 0.26 -13.79 -4.30
CA CYS A 184 0.30 -13.02 -3.06
C CYS A 184 1.71 -12.50 -2.81
N VAL A 185 1.87 -11.19 -2.74
CA VAL A 185 3.13 -10.52 -2.44
C VAL A 185 3.11 -10.01 -1.00
N ILE A 186 4.11 -10.39 -0.18
CA ILE A 186 4.33 -9.79 1.13
C ILE A 186 5.68 -9.08 1.12
N THR A 187 5.65 -7.76 1.32
CA THR A 187 6.85 -6.92 1.19
C THR A 187 7.81 -7.07 2.37
N ASN A 188 7.31 -7.08 3.59
CA ASN A 188 8.07 -7.26 4.83
C ASN A 188 7.17 -7.42 6.05
N ILE A 189 7.75 -7.88 7.17
CA ILE A 189 7.14 -7.98 8.50
C ILE A 189 7.89 -7.04 9.44
N GLY A 190 7.55 -5.76 9.39
CA GLY A 190 8.11 -4.71 10.23
C GLY A 190 7.24 -4.37 11.42
N LEU A 191 7.64 -3.34 12.18
CA LEU A 191 6.95 -2.84 13.35
C LEU A 191 5.83 -1.87 12.93
N CYS A 192 4.62 -2.39 12.74
CA CYS A 192 3.41 -1.62 12.44
C CYS A 192 2.20 -2.27 13.12
N HIS A 193 1.20 -1.47 13.47
CA HIS A 193 -0.04 -1.96 14.12
C HIS A 193 0.22 -2.83 15.36
N LEU A 194 1.31 -2.54 16.11
CA LEU A 194 1.69 -3.30 17.30
C LEU A 194 0.66 -3.21 18.42
N GLU A 195 -0.15 -2.17 18.42
CA GLU A 195 -1.26 -2.01 19.36
C GLU A 195 -2.23 -3.20 19.28
N ASN A 196 -2.56 -3.68 18.08
CA ASN A 196 -3.54 -4.74 17.84
C ASN A 196 -2.89 -6.11 17.57
N LEU A 197 -1.75 -6.12 16.87
CA LEU A 197 -1.07 -7.36 16.47
C LEU A 197 0.05 -7.78 17.44
N ILE A 198 0.37 -6.96 18.45
CA ILE A 198 1.19 -7.19 19.62
C ILE A 198 2.67 -7.43 19.30
N THR A 199 2.99 -8.35 18.39
CA THR A 199 4.36 -8.76 18.07
C THR A 199 4.57 -8.89 16.56
N ARG A 200 5.85 -8.96 16.13
CA ARG A 200 6.17 -9.29 14.72
C ARG A 200 5.62 -10.65 14.30
N ASP A 201 5.54 -11.62 15.21
CA ASP A 201 4.92 -12.93 14.92
C ASP A 201 3.42 -12.81 14.75
N GLY A 202 2.76 -11.95 15.53
CA GLY A 202 1.36 -11.59 15.32
C GLY A 202 1.13 -10.94 13.95
N ILE A 203 2.01 -10.02 13.55
CA ILE A 203 1.97 -9.39 12.23
C ILE A 203 2.19 -10.41 11.10
N LEU A 204 3.15 -11.33 11.25
CA LEU A 204 3.38 -12.43 10.31
C LEU A 204 2.12 -13.29 10.20
N LYS A 205 1.57 -13.72 11.34
CA LYS A 205 0.35 -14.56 11.37
C LYS A 205 -0.81 -13.87 10.66
N ALA A 206 -1.09 -12.61 11.01
CA ALA A 206 -2.19 -11.86 10.41
C ALA A 206 -2.03 -11.70 8.89
N LYS A 207 -0.83 -11.33 8.40
CA LYS A 207 -0.62 -11.12 6.96
C LYS A 207 -0.61 -12.42 6.16
N THR A 208 -0.16 -13.53 6.75
CA THR A 208 -0.15 -14.84 6.09
C THR A 208 -1.51 -15.54 6.07
N GLU A 209 -2.55 -14.99 6.71
CA GLU A 209 -3.94 -15.44 6.51
C GLU A 209 -4.32 -15.40 5.01
N SER A 210 -3.72 -14.48 4.23
CA SER A 210 -3.92 -14.40 2.76
C SER A 210 -3.56 -15.68 2.00
N PHE A 211 -2.68 -16.50 2.54
CA PHE A 211 -2.24 -17.74 1.86
C PHE A 211 -3.35 -18.79 1.76
N ALA A 212 -4.30 -18.79 2.70
CA ALA A 212 -5.43 -19.72 2.69
C ALA A 212 -6.41 -19.46 1.53
N HIS A 213 -6.33 -18.27 0.92
CA HIS A 213 -7.24 -17.83 -0.13
C HIS A 213 -6.57 -17.70 -1.51
N LEU A 214 -5.36 -18.20 -1.66
CA LEU A 214 -4.72 -18.32 -2.98
C LEU A 214 -5.56 -19.23 -3.88
N THR A 215 -5.60 -18.92 -5.18
CA THR A 215 -6.17 -19.85 -6.17
C THR A 215 -5.41 -21.18 -6.13
N PRO A 216 -5.95 -22.31 -6.62
CA PRO A 216 -5.29 -23.62 -6.57
C PRO A 216 -3.87 -23.60 -7.18
N ASP A 217 -3.66 -22.78 -8.21
CA ASP A 217 -2.35 -22.57 -8.83
C ASP A 217 -1.58 -21.37 -8.28
N GLY A 218 -2.13 -20.69 -7.29
CA GLY A 218 -1.57 -19.49 -6.72
C GLY A 218 -0.23 -19.70 -6.03
N ILE A 219 0.60 -18.65 -6.03
CA ILE A 219 1.95 -18.64 -5.46
C ILE A 219 2.16 -17.46 -4.52
N ALA A 220 3.15 -17.60 -3.63
CA ALA A 220 3.63 -16.52 -2.77
C ALA A 220 4.96 -15.95 -3.28
N VAL A 221 5.06 -14.62 -3.32
CA VAL A 221 6.27 -13.85 -3.64
C VAL A 221 6.67 -13.11 -2.37
N LEU A 222 7.83 -13.45 -1.81
CA LEU A 222 8.23 -13.04 -0.47
C LEU A 222 9.61 -12.40 -0.45
N ASN A 223 9.79 -11.39 0.39
CA ASN A 223 11.10 -10.81 0.64
C ASN A 223 11.99 -11.81 1.40
N GLY A 224 13.02 -12.30 0.75
CA GLY A 224 13.96 -13.28 1.32
C GLY A 224 14.98 -12.67 2.28
N ASP A 225 15.09 -11.35 2.34
CA ASP A 225 15.89 -10.63 3.33
C ASP A 225 15.11 -10.28 4.60
N ASP A 226 13.84 -10.66 4.68
CA ASP A 226 13.02 -10.53 5.89
C ASP A 226 13.11 -11.82 6.73
N ASP A 227 13.55 -11.69 7.98
CA ASP A 227 13.82 -12.80 8.90
C ASP A 227 12.55 -13.61 9.27
N LYS A 228 11.37 -12.99 9.20
CA LYS A 228 10.10 -13.67 9.47
C LYS A 228 9.52 -14.34 8.20
N LEU A 229 9.62 -13.67 7.04
CA LEU A 229 9.11 -14.23 5.77
C LEU A 229 9.93 -15.41 5.28
N CYS A 230 11.25 -15.44 5.52
CA CYS A 230 12.13 -16.54 5.10
C CYS A 230 11.74 -17.92 5.69
N GLU A 231 10.88 -17.95 6.73
CA GLU A 231 10.32 -19.18 7.30
C GLU A 231 9.24 -19.81 6.40
N LYS A 232 8.58 -19.03 5.57
CA LYS A 232 7.43 -19.46 4.76
C LYS A 232 7.88 -20.07 3.42
N LYS A 233 8.70 -21.12 3.49
CA LYS A 233 9.33 -21.77 2.32
C LYS A 233 8.32 -22.44 1.39
N ILE A 234 7.25 -23.00 1.95
CA ILE A 234 6.18 -23.67 1.21
C ILE A 234 4.86 -22.98 1.51
N VAL A 235 4.18 -22.53 0.48
CA VAL A 235 2.85 -21.88 0.55
C VAL A 235 1.96 -22.55 -0.49
N ASN A 236 0.74 -22.94 -0.11
CA ASN A 236 -0.21 -23.60 -1.01
C ASN A 236 0.40 -24.86 -1.70
N GLY A 237 1.25 -25.61 -0.97
CA GLY A 237 1.95 -26.80 -1.47
C GLY A 237 3.06 -26.52 -2.49
N LYS A 238 3.41 -25.25 -2.74
CA LYS A 238 4.43 -24.82 -3.70
C LYS A 238 5.56 -24.08 -3.00
N PRO A 239 6.80 -24.13 -3.52
CA PRO A 239 7.88 -23.26 -3.04
C PRO A 239 7.50 -21.80 -3.20
N ALA A 240 7.74 -20.99 -2.16
CA ALA A 240 7.63 -19.54 -2.26
C ALA A 240 8.76 -18.98 -3.13
N VAL A 241 8.45 -17.93 -3.89
CA VAL A 241 9.43 -17.22 -4.71
C VAL A 241 10.07 -16.13 -3.86
N PHE A 242 11.32 -16.34 -3.44
CA PHE A 242 12.06 -15.36 -2.65
C PHE A 242 12.81 -14.37 -3.53
N TYR A 243 12.72 -13.10 -3.19
CA TYR A 243 13.50 -12.01 -3.80
C TYR A 243 14.30 -11.24 -2.75
N GLY A 244 15.38 -10.56 -3.16
CA GLY A 244 16.18 -9.72 -2.24
C GLY A 244 17.48 -9.23 -2.86
N ILE A 245 18.33 -8.59 -2.05
CA ILE A 245 19.62 -8.05 -2.48
C ILE A 245 20.74 -9.08 -2.23
N GLY A 246 21.43 -9.50 -3.29
CA GLY A 246 22.40 -10.59 -3.29
C GLY A 246 21.74 -11.97 -3.31
N LYS A 247 22.33 -12.92 -4.04
CA LYS A 247 21.80 -14.28 -4.25
C LYS A 247 21.79 -15.10 -2.97
N GLU A 248 22.92 -15.08 -2.28
CA GLU A 248 23.19 -15.94 -1.14
C GLU A 248 22.24 -15.69 0.03
N ALA A 249 21.97 -16.75 0.78
CA ALA A 249 21.30 -16.62 2.06
C ALA A 249 22.21 -15.83 3.03
N LYS A 250 21.71 -14.72 3.55
CA LYS A 250 22.42 -13.92 4.55
C LYS A 250 22.12 -14.43 5.96
N THR A 251 22.89 -14.00 6.93
CA THR A 251 22.54 -14.14 8.35
C THR A 251 22.02 -12.82 8.87
N ALA A 252 21.03 -12.87 9.73
CA ALA A 252 20.50 -11.72 10.45
C ALA A 252 20.52 -12.01 11.95
N GLU A 253 20.90 -11.01 12.74
CA GLU A 253 20.70 -11.03 14.18
C GLU A 253 19.25 -10.71 14.49
N THR A 254 18.59 -11.58 15.23
CA THR A 254 17.21 -11.45 15.66
C THR A 254 17.13 -11.54 17.18
N GLU A 255 15.98 -11.23 17.76
CA GLU A 255 15.75 -11.42 19.21
C GLU A 255 15.95 -12.88 19.66
N GLU A 256 15.78 -13.83 18.74
CA GLU A 256 15.93 -15.27 18.96
C GLU A 256 17.35 -15.77 18.68
N GLY A 257 18.29 -14.89 18.27
CA GLY A 257 19.67 -15.20 17.88
C GLY A 257 19.93 -15.07 16.39
N THR A 258 21.09 -15.57 15.95
CA THR A 258 21.51 -15.52 14.53
C THR A 258 20.67 -16.46 13.68
N LYS A 259 20.01 -15.93 12.63
CA LYS A 259 19.14 -16.67 11.74
C LYS A 259 19.65 -16.61 10.30
N THR A 260 19.67 -17.76 9.61
CA THR A 260 19.93 -17.83 8.17
C THR A 260 18.67 -17.50 7.39
N LEU A 261 18.73 -16.46 6.55
CA LEU A 261 17.66 -16.01 5.69
C LEU A 261 17.47 -16.91 4.46
N ALA A 262 16.53 -16.58 3.58
CA ALA A 262 16.28 -17.37 2.38
C ALA A 262 17.34 -17.11 1.27
N GLU A 263 17.68 -18.15 0.50
CA GLU A 263 18.30 -18.00 -0.81
C GLU A 263 17.28 -17.40 -1.78
N LYS A 264 17.72 -16.43 -2.61
CA LYS A 264 16.83 -15.69 -3.50
C LYS A 264 16.83 -16.27 -4.91
N VAL A 265 15.66 -16.42 -5.46
CA VAL A 265 15.44 -16.80 -6.87
C VAL A 265 15.60 -15.57 -7.77
N ILE A 266 15.10 -14.42 -7.32
CA ILE A 266 15.23 -13.13 -8.01
C ILE A 266 16.02 -12.19 -7.10
N TYR A 267 17.14 -11.65 -7.59
CA TYR A 267 18.01 -10.87 -6.73
C TYR A 267 18.64 -9.69 -7.48
N ALA A 268 19.07 -8.67 -6.72
CA ALA A 268 19.81 -7.54 -7.25
C ALA A 268 21.27 -7.53 -6.77
N THR A 269 22.18 -7.09 -7.64
CA THR A 269 23.56 -6.73 -7.33
C THR A 269 23.83 -5.30 -7.77
N ASP A 270 25.01 -4.77 -7.48
CA ASP A 270 25.50 -3.48 -7.95
C ASP A 270 24.50 -2.33 -7.69
N VAL A 271 23.96 -2.30 -6.47
CA VAL A 271 22.98 -1.32 -6.06
C VAL A 271 23.68 0.01 -5.76
N GLU A 272 23.44 1.00 -6.62
CA GLU A 272 24.06 2.31 -6.53
C GLU A 272 23.02 3.44 -6.49
N ALA A 273 23.14 4.36 -5.53
CA ALA A 273 22.28 5.52 -5.46
C ALA A 273 22.69 6.58 -6.50
N VAL A 274 21.73 7.07 -7.26
CA VAL A 274 21.91 8.20 -8.21
C VAL A 274 21.35 9.48 -7.58
N GLY A 275 21.99 9.93 -6.51
CA GLY A 275 21.53 11.09 -5.74
C GLY A 275 20.09 10.90 -5.23
N LEU A 276 19.25 11.93 -5.44
CA LEU A 276 17.82 11.89 -5.11
C LEU A 276 16.94 11.40 -6.26
N THR A 277 17.49 11.26 -7.47
CA THR A 277 16.67 11.00 -8.67
C THR A 277 16.43 9.53 -8.94
N GLY A 278 17.22 8.63 -8.33
CA GLY A 278 17.04 7.22 -8.59
C GLY A 278 18.02 6.29 -7.90
N THR A 279 17.90 5.02 -8.26
CA THR A 279 18.79 3.95 -7.84
C THR A 279 19.07 3.02 -9.02
N LYS A 280 20.35 2.74 -9.32
CA LYS A 280 20.76 1.74 -10.31
C LYS A 280 20.90 0.38 -9.64
N ALA A 281 20.60 -0.66 -10.38
CA ALA A 281 20.80 -2.03 -9.92
C ALA A 281 20.93 -2.99 -11.12
N VAL A 282 21.55 -4.12 -10.90
CA VAL A 282 21.57 -5.25 -11.82
C VAL A 282 20.64 -6.32 -11.24
N ILE A 283 19.56 -6.65 -11.93
CA ILE A 283 18.58 -7.65 -11.49
C ILE A 283 18.85 -8.98 -12.21
N HIS A 284 18.90 -10.04 -11.44
CA HIS A 284 19.14 -11.43 -11.90
C HIS A 284 17.90 -12.27 -11.62
N TYR A 285 17.50 -13.09 -12.58
CA TYR A 285 16.39 -14.03 -12.42
C TYR A 285 16.50 -15.19 -13.42
N PRO A 286 16.03 -16.41 -13.10
CA PRO A 286 15.97 -17.49 -14.05
C PRO A 286 14.82 -17.29 -15.04
N ASP A 287 15.06 -17.40 -16.34
CA ASP A 287 13.98 -17.42 -17.33
C ASP A 287 13.04 -18.60 -17.03
N LYS A 288 11.73 -18.36 -17.12
CA LYS A 288 10.73 -19.35 -16.72
C LYS A 288 10.66 -20.56 -17.64
N LYS A 289 11.05 -20.40 -18.91
CA LYS A 289 10.96 -21.46 -19.93
C LYS A 289 12.27 -22.27 -20.03
N THR A 290 13.39 -21.55 -20.03
CA THR A 290 14.72 -22.18 -20.24
C THR A 290 15.42 -22.53 -18.94
N GLY A 291 15.08 -21.85 -17.84
CA GLY A 291 15.80 -21.94 -16.56
C GLY A 291 17.15 -21.21 -16.55
N GLU A 292 17.57 -20.62 -17.68
CA GLU A 292 18.82 -19.87 -17.78
C GLU A 292 18.74 -18.56 -17.01
N GLU A 293 19.85 -18.17 -16.39
CA GLU A 293 19.94 -16.89 -15.66
C GLU A 293 19.93 -15.71 -16.67
N VAL A 294 19.00 -14.79 -16.47
CA VAL A 294 18.91 -13.53 -17.20
C VAL A 294 19.39 -12.40 -16.30
N THR A 295 20.16 -11.49 -16.87
CA THR A 295 20.68 -10.30 -16.19
C THR A 295 20.09 -9.06 -16.84
N MET A 296 19.59 -8.12 -16.03
CA MET A 296 18.93 -6.90 -16.48
C MET A 296 19.44 -5.68 -15.69
N GLU A 297 20.16 -4.79 -16.35
CA GLU A 297 20.52 -3.49 -15.77
C GLU A 297 19.31 -2.55 -15.82
N VAL A 298 18.99 -1.93 -14.69
CA VAL A 298 17.87 -1.01 -14.54
C VAL A 298 18.24 0.27 -13.82
N GLU A 299 17.58 1.36 -14.18
CA GLU A 299 17.58 2.61 -13.42
C GLU A 299 16.18 2.88 -12.87
N ILE A 300 16.01 2.70 -11.57
CA ILE A 300 14.75 2.95 -10.87
C ILE A 300 14.67 4.45 -10.61
N PRO A 301 13.68 5.20 -11.17
CA PRO A 301 13.63 6.67 -11.07
C PRO A 301 13.11 7.16 -9.70
N ILE A 302 13.41 6.42 -8.64
CA ILE A 302 13.03 6.72 -7.26
C ILE A 302 14.22 6.38 -6.35
N ALA A 303 14.66 7.35 -5.55
CA ALA A 303 15.78 7.15 -4.66
C ALA A 303 15.48 6.17 -3.51
N GLY A 304 16.51 5.45 -3.10
CA GLY A 304 16.49 4.58 -1.93
C GLY A 304 16.48 3.09 -2.26
N GLU A 305 17.30 2.36 -1.52
CA GLU A 305 17.48 0.91 -1.66
C GLU A 305 16.15 0.13 -1.53
N HIS A 306 15.22 0.61 -0.71
CA HIS A 306 13.90 -0.01 -0.56
C HIS A 306 13.11 -0.06 -1.89
N ASN A 307 13.40 0.81 -2.87
CA ASN A 307 12.77 0.77 -4.19
C ASN A 307 13.37 -0.33 -5.08
N VAL A 308 14.58 -0.81 -4.78
CA VAL A 308 15.12 -2.02 -5.41
C VAL A 308 14.28 -3.25 -5.00
N TYR A 309 13.88 -3.37 -3.72
CA TYR A 309 12.97 -4.43 -3.28
C TYR A 309 11.60 -4.35 -3.97
N ASN A 310 11.07 -3.14 -4.20
CA ASN A 310 9.82 -2.95 -4.94
C ASN A 310 9.97 -3.43 -6.40
N ALA A 311 11.10 -3.13 -7.05
CA ALA A 311 11.40 -3.59 -8.41
C ALA A 311 11.59 -5.12 -8.48
N LEU A 312 12.27 -5.71 -7.49
CA LEU A 312 12.45 -7.17 -7.40
C LEU A 312 11.11 -7.91 -7.22
N ALA A 313 10.22 -7.38 -6.39
CA ALA A 313 8.87 -7.90 -6.25
C ALA A 313 8.10 -7.83 -7.59
N ALA A 314 8.24 -6.71 -8.33
CA ALA A 314 7.61 -6.54 -9.63
C ALA A 314 8.17 -7.50 -10.68
N VAL A 315 9.48 -7.71 -10.74
CA VAL A 315 10.12 -8.70 -11.63
C VAL A 315 9.64 -10.11 -11.29
N SER A 316 9.52 -10.44 -9.99
CA SER A 316 9.01 -11.74 -9.54
C SER A 316 7.60 -12.01 -10.07
N VAL A 317 6.69 -11.04 -9.95
CA VAL A 317 5.32 -11.13 -10.45
C VAL A 317 5.29 -11.17 -11.97
N ALA A 318 6.05 -10.28 -12.63
CA ALA A 318 6.07 -10.16 -14.08
C ALA A 318 6.62 -11.43 -14.77
N ARG A 319 7.66 -12.03 -14.20
CA ARG A 319 8.20 -13.32 -14.63
C ARG A 319 7.12 -14.40 -14.60
N GLU A 320 6.36 -14.50 -13.53
CA GLU A 320 5.27 -15.46 -13.40
C GLU A 320 4.16 -15.26 -14.44
N LEU A 321 3.90 -14.02 -14.81
CA LEU A 321 2.91 -13.66 -15.85
C LEU A 321 3.52 -13.60 -17.27
N GLY A 322 4.79 -13.96 -17.44
CA GLY A 322 5.44 -14.17 -18.73
C GLY A 322 5.76 -12.87 -19.48
N LEU A 323 6.13 -11.80 -18.78
CA LEU A 323 6.69 -10.60 -19.40
C LEU A 323 8.12 -10.89 -19.87
N THR A 324 8.53 -10.20 -20.92
CA THR A 324 9.91 -10.20 -21.42
C THR A 324 10.81 -9.29 -20.58
N CYS A 325 12.11 -9.50 -20.66
CA CYS A 325 13.12 -8.64 -20.02
C CYS A 325 12.92 -7.15 -20.37
N GLU A 326 12.71 -6.85 -21.66
CA GLU A 326 12.50 -5.49 -22.15
C GLU A 326 11.21 -4.86 -21.61
N GLU A 327 10.13 -5.61 -21.51
CA GLU A 327 8.88 -5.14 -20.90
C GLU A 327 9.08 -4.84 -19.42
N MET A 328 9.76 -5.72 -18.68
CA MET A 328 10.05 -5.51 -17.26
C MET A 328 10.93 -4.27 -17.04
N LYS A 329 12.01 -4.12 -17.82
CA LYS A 329 12.90 -2.96 -17.77
C LYS A 329 12.14 -1.66 -18.00
N ARG A 330 11.41 -1.54 -19.12
CA ARG A 330 10.61 -0.34 -19.41
C ARG A 330 9.63 0.00 -18.32
N GLY A 331 8.96 -0.99 -17.74
CA GLY A 331 8.00 -0.77 -16.67
C GLY A 331 8.64 -0.26 -15.39
N ILE A 332 9.83 -0.75 -15.02
CA ILE A 332 10.60 -0.25 -13.88
C ILE A 332 11.04 1.19 -14.12
N GLU A 333 11.65 1.46 -15.27
CA GLU A 333 12.21 2.77 -15.62
C GLU A 333 11.15 3.87 -15.86
N SER A 334 9.88 3.46 -16.09
CA SER A 334 8.75 4.38 -16.29
C SER A 334 7.88 4.62 -15.05
N VAL A 335 8.18 3.98 -13.92
CA VAL A 335 7.38 4.14 -12.70
C VAL A 335 7.43 5.58 -12.21
N GLN A 336 6.29 6.08 -11.76
CA GLN A 336 6.18 7.43 -11.20
C GLN A 336 5.87 7.37 -9.69
N THR A 337 6.38 8.35 -8.96
CA THR A 337 6.04 8.55 -7.55
C THR A 337 4.61 9.06 -7.40
N ILE A 338 3.99 8.72 -6.28
CA ILE A 338 2.73 9.31 -5.86
C ILE A 338 3.00 10.33 -4.76
N GLY A 339 2.19 11.39 -4.70
CA GLY A 339 2.29 12.39 -3.65
C GLY A 339 2.29 11.77 -2.25
N GLY A 340 3.14 12.28 -1.38
CA GLY A 340 3.33 11.77 -0.02
C GLY A 340 4.18 10.49 0.10
N ARG A 341 4.80 10.01 -1.01
CA ARG A 341 5.64 8.80 -1.01
C ARG A 341 6.93 9.03 -1.79
N SER A 342 7.94 9.52 -1.08
CA SER A 342 9.26 9.87 -1.63
C SER A 342 9.16 10.73 -2.91
N ASN A 343 8.14 11.58 -2.96
CA ASN A 343 7.88 12.44 -4.11
C ASN A 343 8.77 13.67 -4.06
N LEU A 344 9.52 13.91 -5.13
CA LEU A 344 10.42 15.06 -5.23
C LEU A 344 9.70 16.27 -5.82
N ILE A 345 9.72 17.38 -5.09
CA ILE A 345 9.16 18.66 -5.52
C ILE A 345 10.28 19.71 -5.54
N HIS A 346 10.48 20.35 -6.68
CA HIS A 346 11.43 21.45 -6.82
C HIS A 346 10.67 22.77 -6.90
N LYS A 347 10.86 23.63 -5.91
CA LYS A 347 10.19 24.92 -5.84
C LYS A 347 11.06 25.97 -5.15
N ASN A 348 11.12 27.17 -5.71
CA ASN A 348 11.86 28.32 -5.14
C ASN A 348 13.34 28.00 -4.82
N GLY A 349 13.96 27.12 -5.60
CA GLY A 349 15.34 26.67 -5.38
C GLY A 349 15.52 25.65 -4.24
N VAL A 350 14.43 25.22 -3.60
CA VAL A 350 14.41 24.17 -2.57
C VAL A 350 13.99 22.85 -3.20
N THR A 351 14.61 21.76 -2.77
CA THR A 351 14.15 20.39 -3.07
C THR A 351 13.40 19.83 -1.87
N ILE A 352 12.15 19.42 -2.05
CA ILE A 352 11.33 18.85 -1.01
C ILE A 352 11.16 17.35 -1.30
N ILE A 353 11.48 16.50 -0.32
CA ILE A 353 11.15 15.07 -0.32
C ILE A 353 9.83 14.95 0.44
N ASP A 354 8.74 14.91 -0.32
CA ASP A 354 7.40 14.68 0.24
C ASP A 354 7.20 13.20 0.50
N ASP A 355 7.32 12.80 1.76
CA ASP A 355 7.11 11.43 2.24
C ASP A 355 6.16 11.40 3.46
N CYS A 356 5.15 12.28 3.42
CA CYS A 356 4.28 12.59 4.56
C CYS A 356 2.94 11.83 4.56
N TYR A 357 2.79 10.77 3.77
CA TYR A 357 1.57 9.96 3.78
C TYR A 357 1.40 9.18 5.10
N ASN A 358 2.44 8.48 5.54
CA ASN A 358 2.46 7.76 6.82
C ASN A 358 3.90 7.52 7.28
N ALA A 359 4.07 7.18 8.56
CA ALA A 359 5.38 6.95 9.17
C ALA A 359 5.37 5.75 10.11
N ASN A 360 6.48 5.00 10.10
CA ASN A 360 6.86 4.00 11.07
C ASN A 360 8.39 3.96 11.18
N PRO A 361 8.99 3.27 12.18
CA PRO A 361 10.44 3.33 12.39
C PRO A 361 11.27 2.93 11.17
N VAL A 362 10.86 1.91 10.42
CA VAL A 362 11.59 1.42 9.23
C VAL A 362 11.54 2.47 8.11
N SER A 363 10.35 2.98 7.80
CA SER A 363 10.20 3.98 6.74
C SER A 363 10.84 5.32 7.08
N MET A 364 10.83 5.74 8.36
CA MET A 364 11.54 6.94 8.82
C MET A 364 13.05 6.83 8.58
N LYS A 365 13.66 5.71 8.99
CA LYS A 365 15.09 5.45 8.77
C LYS A 365 15.44 5.45 7.29
N ALA A 366 14.66 4.79 6.45
CA ALA A 366 14.87 4.75 5.01
C ALA A 366 14.83 6.16 4.38
N SER A 367 13.89 7.02 4.80
CA SER A 367 13.79 8.39 4.30
C SER A 367 14.94 9.28 4.79
N ILE A 368 15.41 9.08 6.02
CA ILE A 368 16.62 9.73 6.57
C ILE A 368 17.85 9.33 5.74
N ASP A 369 17.98 8.05 5.37
CA ASP A 369 19.08 7.55 4.54
C ASP A 369 19.04 8.16 3.12
N VAL A 370 17.87 8.39 2.55
CA VAL A 370 17.72 9.12 1.28
C VAL A 370 18.15 10.58 1.46
N LEU A 371 17.68 11.27 2.50
CA LEU A 371 18.06 12.65 2.77
C LEU A 371 19.58 12.79 2.99
N SER A 372 20.20 11.83 3.67
CA SER A 372 21.65 11.87 3.94
C SER A 372 22.51 11.92 2.69
N LYS A 373 22.01 11.40 1.56
CA LYS A 373 22.67 11.38 0.25
C LYS A 373 22.35 12.62 -0.61
N ALA A 374 21.49 13.52 -0.11
CA ALA A 374 21.11 14.71 -0.82
C ALA A 374 22.27 15.73 -0.91
N PRO A 375 22.35 16.51 -1.99
CA PRO A 375 23.28 17.62 -2.08
C PRO A 375 22.82 18.80 -1.20
N GLY A 376 23.77 19.70 -0.88
CA GLY A 376 23.49 20.93 -0.16
C GLY A 376 23.15 20.73 1.32
N ARG A 377 22.48 21.71 1.90
CA ARG A 377 22.04 21.68 3.30
C ARG A 377 20.80 20.79 3.43
N LYS A 378 20.82 19.91 4.42
CA LYS A 378 19.82 18.86 4.64
C LYS A 378 18.98 19.18 5.85
N ILE A 379 17.68 19.26 5.67
CA ILE A 379 16.70 19.57 6.71
C ILE A 379 15.72 18.41 6.81
N ALA A 380 15.61 17.81 8.00
CA ALA A 380 14.58 16.82 8.29
C ALA A 380 13.43 17.47 9.06
N VAL A 381 12.19 17.25 8.62
CA VAL A 381 10.96 17.68 9.29
C VAL A 381 10.15 16.43 9.64
N LEU A 382 10.21 16.02 10.90
CA LEU A 382 9.67 14.75 11.38
C LEU A 382 8.56 14.96 12.41
N GLY A 383 7.51 14.15 12.32
CA GLY A 383 6.42 14.13 13.30
C GLY A 383 6.26 12.77 13.97
N ASP A 384 5.19 12.64 14.74
CA ASP A 384 4.89 11.42 15.47
C ASP A 384 4.59 10.25 14.53
N MET A 385 4.97 9.05 15.00
CA MET A 385 4.57 7.77 14.42
C MET A 385 3.46 7.17 15.28
N GLY A 386 2.34 6.80 14.66
CA GLY A 386 1.19 6.20 15.35
C GLY A 386 1.22 4.67 15.40
N GLU A 387 0.32 4.09 16.19
CA GLU A 387 0.02 2.66 16.27
C GLU A 387 1.20 1.76 16.70
N LEU A 388 2.13 2.31 17.49
CA LEU A 388 3.34 1.61 17.94
C LEU A 388 3.18 0.89 19.29
N GLY A 389 2.04 1.09 19.96
CA GLY A 389 1.76 0.45 21.25
C GLY A 389 2.68 0.92 22.39
N ALA A 390 2.96 0.03 23.35
CA ALA A 390 3.68 0.38 24.57
C ALA A 390 5.12 0.86 24.34
N GLU A 391 5.75 0.51 23.22
CA GLU A 391 7.14 0.84 22.91
C GLU A 391 7.30 2.14 22.10
N GLU A 392 6.23 2.91 21.91
CA GLU A 392 6.20 4.09 21.05
C GLU A 392 7.37 5.05 21.31
N LYS A 393 7.69 5.36 22.56
CA LYS A 393 8.79 6.26 22.92
C LYS A 393 10.15 5.70 22.50
N GLN A 394 10.40 4.42 22.81
CA GLN A 394 11.65 3.76 22.45
C GLN A 394 11.84 3.70 20.92
N LEU A 395 10.78 3.43 20.19
CA LEU A 395 10.80 3.38 18.73
C LEU A 395 11.05 4.76 18.11
N HIS A 396 10.54 5.85 18.72
CA HIS A 396 10.90 7.21 18.31
C HIS A 396 12.37 7.52 18.61
N ARG A 397 12.90 7.14 19.78
CA ARG A 397 14.32 7.30 20.10
C ARG A 397 15.23 6.54 19.14
N MET A 398 14.85 5.32 18.71
CA MET A 398 15.58 4.55 17.70
C MET A 398 15.68 5.28 16.35
N VAL A 399 14.66 6.05 15.97
CA VAL A 399 14.71 6.88 14.75
C VAL A 399 15.68 8.04 14.97
N GLY A 400 15.63 8.71 16.12
CA GLY A 400 16.58 9.77 16.46
C GLY A 400 18.04 9.29 16.48
N ALA A 401 18.30 8.14 17.10
CA ALA A 401 19.66 7.54 17.12
C ALA A 401 20.20 7.22 15.72
N HIS A 402 19.32 7.01 14.74
CA HIS A 402 19.73 6.77 13.34
C HIS A 402 20.34 7.99 12.63
N PHE A 403 20.23 9.20 13.21
CA PHE A 403 20.89 10.40 12.67
C PHE A 403 22.42 10.37 12.83
N ALA A 404 22.97 9.55 13.70
CA ALA A 404 24.43 9.48 13.91
C ALA A 404 25.17 9.24 12.58
N GLY A 405 26.09 10.17 12.23
CA GLY A 405 26.90 10.10 11.02
C GLY A 405 26.15 10.32 9.69
N LYS A 406 24.89 10.78 9.71
CA LYS A 406 24.11 11.01 8.48
C LYS A 406 24.35 12.38 7.85
N GLY A 407 25.03 13.30 8.53
CA GLY A 407 25.36 14.65 8.02
C GLY A 407 24.11 15.47 7.70
N ILE A 408 23.07 15.38 8.55
CA ILE A 408 21.85 16.19 8.44
C ILE A 408 22.06 17.46 9.28
N ASP A 409 21.88 18.62 8.65
CA ASP A 409 22.23 19.90 9.27
C ASP A 409 21.20 20.36 10.29
N ILE A 410 19.90 20.17 9.99
CA ILE A 410 18.82 20.66 10.84
C ILE A 410 17.72 19.60 10.97
N LEU A 411 17.22 19.42 12.17
CA LEU A 411 16.03 18.64 12.48
C LEU A 411 14.94 19.54 13.05
N TYR A 412 13.77 19.50 12.47
CA TYR A 412 12.53 20.03 13.00
C TYR A 412 11.62 18.88 13.43
N CYS A 413 11.18 18.88 14.67
CA CYS A 413 10.20 17.92 15.18
C CYS A 413 8.92 18.62 15.62
N ALA A 414 7.74 18.05 15.28
CA ALA A 414 6.46 18.50 15.81
C ALA A 414 5.60 17.32 16.23
N GLY A 415 5.02 17.44 17.42
CA GLY A 415 4.16 16.42 18.02
C GLY A 415 4.57 16.11 19.45
N THR A 416 3.90 15.14 20.06
CA THR A 416 4.19 14.73 21.45
C THR A 416 5.35 13.73 21.52
N LEU A 417 5.31 12.71 20.66
CA LEU A 417 6.27 11.61 20.64
C LEU A 417 7.55 11.93 19.86
N SER A 418 7.48 12.82 18.89
CA SER A 418 8.64 13.29 18.13
C SER A 418 9.66 14.05 19.01
N LYS A 419 9.28 14.42 20.23
CA LYS A 419 10.20 14.89 21.28
C LYS A 419 11.31 13.87 21.55
N GLU A 420 10.97 12.60 21.61
CA GLU A 420 11.93 11.50 21.82
C GLU A 420 12.93 11.39 20.65
N ILE A 421 12.50 11.69 19.41
CA ILE A 421 13.42 11.79 18.25
C ILE A 421 14.39 12.93 18.48
N ALA A 422 13.88 14.13 18.84
CA ALA A 422 14.68 15.33 19.03
C ALA A 422 15.75 15.13 20.13
N GLU A 423 15.37 14.59 21.27
CA GLU A 423 16.27 14.29 22.39
C GLU A 423 17.35 13.28 21.98
N ALA A 424 16.98 12.18 21.30
CA ALA A 424 17.93 11.18 20.85
C ALA A 424 18.93 11.73 19.81
N VAL A 425 18.51 12.65 18.92
CA VAL A 425 19.42 13.32 17.99
C VAL A 425 20.40 14.22 18.72
N GLN A 426 19.95 14.98 19.74
CA GLN A 426 20.85 15.81 20.56
C GLN A 426 21.91 14.99 21.31
N GLU A 427 21.58 13.75 21.67
CA GLU A 427 22.52 12.83 22.33
C GLU A 427 23.56 12.23 21.35
N CYS A 428 23.20 11.97 20.10
CA CYS A 428 24.04 11.21 19.17
C CYS A 428 24.65 12.02 18.03
N SER A 429 24.19 13.26 17.79
CA SER A 429 24.65 14.12 16.67
C SER A 429 24.82 15.56 17.13
N SER A 430 26.05 15.93 17.53
CA SER A 430 26.38 17.30 17.96
C SER A 430 26.36 18.32 16.82
N GLU A 431 26.40 17.87 15.57
CA GLU A 431 26.43 18.72 14.37
C GLU A 431 25.02 19.11 13.89
N THR A 432 23.98 18.33 14.28
CA THR A 432 22.60 18.60 13.88
C THR A 432 21.97 19.65 14.77
N LYS A 433 21.53 20.76 14.21
CA LYS A 433 20.72 21.76 14.92
C LYS A 433 19.30 21.23 15.11
N VAL A 434 18.84 21.10 16.35
CA VAL A 434 17.53 20.49 16.67
C VAL A 434 16.54 21.54 17.13
N HIS A 435 15.34 21.55 16.50
CA HIS A 435 14.19 22.36 16.87
C HIS A 435 12.99 21.45 17.18
N TYR A 436 12.40 21.63 18.35
CA TYR A 436 11.21 20.89 18.75
C TYR A 436 10.05 21.83 19.02
N TYR A 437 8.86 21.44 18.55
CA TYR A 437 7.61 22.17 18.72
C TYR A 437 6.50 21.21 19.19
N GLY A 438 5.67 21.66 20.12
CA GLY A 438 4.47 20.92 20.51
C GLY A 438 3.42 20.88 19.39
N GLU A 439 3.41 21.93 18.53
CA GLU A 439 2.43 22.08 17.47
C GLU A 439 3.07 22.44 16.12
N LYS A 440 2.49 21.90 15.06
CA LYS A 440 2.91 22.06 13.66
C LYS A 440 2.93 23.52 13.18
N ALA A 441 2.01 24.35 13.64
CA ALA A 441 1.89 25.73 13.15
C ALA A 441 3.14 26.58 13.48
N ALA A 442 3.68 26.44 14.67
CA ALA A 442 4.92 27.14 15.04
C ALA A 442 6.14 26.63 14.25
N LEU A 443 6.23 25.33 14.03
CA LEU A 443 7.25 24.73 13.19
C LEU A 443 7.22 25.32 11.77
N ILE A 444 6.05 25.39 11.13
CA ILE A 444 5.88 25.93 9.78
C ILE A 444 6.43 27.36 9.69
N GLN A 445 6.07 28.22 10.64
CA GLN A 445 6.51 29.62 10.63
C GLN A 445 8.04 29.75 10.71
N ASP A 446 8.67 28.89 11.49
CA ASP A 446 10.12 28.95 11.69
C ASP A 446 10.86 28.31 10.50
N LEU A 447 10.37 27.18 10.00
CA LEU A 447 10.90 26.51 8.81
C LEU A 447 10.89 27.43 7.58
N LEU A 448 9.78 28.17 7.37
CA LEU A 448 9.66 29.10 6.23
C LEU A 448 10.63 30.28 6.31
N LYS A 449 11.04 30.72 7.50
CA LYS A 449 12.07 31.75 7.68
C LYS A 449 13.48 31.22 7.44
N GLU A 450 13.73 29.96 7.82
CA GLU A 450 15.04 29.32 7.77
C GLU A 450 15.35 28.73 6.38
N ALA A 451 14.33 28.22 5.66
CA ALA A 451 14.50 27.58 4.36
C ALA A 451 15.03 28.55 3.30
N LYS A 452 16.02 28.12 2.54
CA LYS A 452 16.68 28.91 1.49
C LYS A 452 17.06 28.07 0.27
N SER A 453 17.35 28.76 -0.83
CA SER A 453 17.78 28.09 -2.06
C SER A 453 19.01 27.20 -1.82
N GLY A 454 18.95 25.99 -2.37
CA GLY A 454 19.96 24.93 -2.19
C GLY A 454 19.65 23.95 -1.07
N ASP A 455 18.59 24.16 -0.29
CA ASP A 455 18.18 23.21 0.76
C ASP A 455 17.48 21.98 0.17
N THR A 456 17.71 20.83 0.82
CA THR A 456 16.88 19.64 0.64
C THR A 456 16.11 19.36 1.94
N ILE A 457 14.79 19.33 1.86
CA ILE A 457 13.88 19.21 3.01
C ILE A 457 13.08 17.92 2.91
N LEU A 458 13.29 17.01 3.85
CA LEU A 458 12.45 15.81 4.03
C LEU A 458 11.27 16.17 4.94
N VAL A 459 10.04 15.83 4.51
CA VAL A 459 8.83 15.96 5.34
C VAL A 459 8.20 14.60 5.54
N LYS A 460 8.12 14.12 6.83
CA LYS A 460 7.58 12.81 7.13
C LYS A 460 6.93 12.72 8.52
N ALA A 461 5.70 12.18 8.55
CA ALA A 461 4.96 11.88 9.78
C ALA A 461 3.83 10.88 9.50
N SER A 462 3.21 10.36 10.55
CA SER A 462 1.97 9.61 10.42
C SER A 462 0.82 10.47 9.87
N HIS A 463 -0.12 9.83 9.20
CA HIS A 463 -1.21 10.50 8.47
C HIS A 463 -2.01 11.51 9.32
N PHE A 464 -2.31 11.14 10.57
CA PHE A 464 -3.09 11.98 11.49
C PHE A 464 -2.42 13.32 11.84
N MET A 465 -1.08 13.44 11.65
CA MET A 465 -0.34 14.67 11.90
C MET A 465 -0.63 15.77 10.86
N GLY A 466 -1.18 15.41 9.70
CA GLY A 466 -1.53 16.38 8.65
C GLY A 466 -0.34 17.13 8.06
N PHE A 467 0.81 16.49 7.92
CA PHE A 467 2.05 17.08 7.39
C PHE A 467 2.02 17.47 5.91
N PRO A 468 1.08 17.01 5.05
CA PRO A 468 0.88 17.59 3.72
C PRO A 468 0.70 19.12 3.73
N GLU A 469 0.22 19.70 4.83
CA GLU A 469 0.15 21.15 5.01
C GLU A 469 1.53 21.82 4.97
N ILE A 470 2.56 21.21 5.58
CA ILE A 470 3.94 21.72 5.56
C ILE A 470 4.46 21.77 4.11
N VAL A 471 4.26 20.68 3.35
CA VAL A 471 4.63 20.61 1.94
C VAL A 471 3.91 21.69 1.14
N LYS A 472 2.62 21.90 1.38
CA LYS A 472 1.82 22.95 0.73
C LYS A 472 2.35 24.33 1.03
N GLU A 473 2.73 24.62 2.28
CA GLU A 473 3.28 25.93 2.66
C GLU A 473 4.66 26.20 2.02
N LEU A 474 5.54 25.17 1.97
CA LEU A 474 6.85 25.25 1.32
C LEU A 474 6.75 25.45 -0.22
N THR A 475 5.61 25.09 -0.81
CA THR A 475 5.39 25.16 -2.27
C THR A 475 4.59 26.38 -2.72
N LYS A 476 4.14 27.25 -1.81
CA LYS A 476 3.54 28.56 -2.15
C LYS A 476 4.60 29.50 -2.69
#